data_1820e31ee35fa5c186530885d748ec2e
#
_entry.id   1820e31ee35fa5c186530885d748ec2e
#
_cell.length_a   1.000
_cell.length_b   1.000
_cell.length_c   1.000
_cell.angle_alpha   90.00
_cell.angle_beta   90.00
_cell.angle_gamma   90.00
#
_symmetry.space_group_name_H-M   'P 1'
#
loop_
_entity.id
_entity.type
_entity.pdbx_description
1 polymer ?
#
loop_
_entity_poly.entity_id
_entity_poly.type
_entity_poly.pdbx_seq_one_letter_code
_entity_poly.pdbx_strand_id
1 'polypeptide(L)'
;MCEALQKYGVTPTRGSAFGATFSIALMVSCVPALAADQVNTGYFGGVAIMGYDPVAYFTEGRAMKGSEEFSYDWLGTPWHFASSKHRELFIAEPTKYAPQYGGYCTGEVAFNGATINIDPEAWAIIDGKLYLAYSKEFMAEFKARPSDLLAKAEANWPAVETQLEQDGFQ
;
A
#
# COMPACT_ATOMS: atom_id res chain seq x y z
N MET A 1 17.72 11.62 -9.54
CA MET A 1 18.88 12.52 -9.43
C MET A 1 20.05 11.88 -8.64
N CYS A 2 20.23 10.55 -8.80
CA CYS A 2 21.31 9.78 -8.12
C CYS A 2 22.38 9.20 -9.06
N GLU A 3 22.46 9.63 -10.33
CA GLU A 3 23.34 9.02 -11.34
C GLU A 3 24.50 9.91 -11.86
N ALA A 4 24.86 10.96 -11.16
CA ALA A 4 25.80 11.98 -11.71
C ALA A 4 27.16 12.10 -10.97
N LEU A 5 27.61 11.17 -10.16
CA LEU A 5 28.88 11.32 -9.43
C LEU A 5 29.93 10.22 -9.63
N GLN A 6 29.95 9.56 -10.79
CA GLN A 6 30.97 8.54 -11.08
C GLN A 6 31.90 8.91 -12.24
N LYS A 7 32.33 10.16 -12.34
CA LYS A 7 33.32 10.61 -13.33
C LYS A 7 34.30 11.64 -12.76
N TYR A 8 35.11 11.27 -11.80
CA TYR A 8 36.44 11.91 -11.64
C TYR A 8 37.38 10.92 -10.96
N GLY A 9 38.18 10.23 -11.77
CA GLY A 9 39.27 9.44 -11.32
C GLY A 9 40.36 10.33 -10.72
N VAL A 10 40.71 10.09 -9.47
CA VAL A 10 41.91 10.64 -8.82
C VAL A 10 42.85 9.50 -8.52
N THR A 11 44.01 9.48 -9.21
CA THR A 11 45.11 8.58 -8.96
C THR A 11 45.83 8.96 -7.66
N PRO A 12 46.19 8.02 -6.76
CA PRO A 12 46.96 8.34 -5.57
C PRO A 12 48.46 8.41 -5.84
N THR A 13 49.06 9.55 -5.56
CA THR A 13 50.52 9.67 -5.42
C THR A 13 50.95 9.22 -4.02
N ARG A 14 52.04 8.43 -4.00
CA ARG A 14 52.72 7.93 -2.80
C ARG A 14 53.26 9.09 -1.94
N GLY A 15 52.95 9.07 -0.66
CA GLY A 15 53.55 9.89 0.37
C GLY A 15 53.17 9.39 1.76
N SER A 16 54.18 8.88 2.48
CA SER A 16 54.08 8.39 3.86
C SER A 16 53.79 9.50 4.83
N ALA A 17 52.81 9.31 5.74
CA ALA A 17 52.89 9.69 7.15
C ALA A 17 51.56 9.34 7.89
N PHE A 18 51.72 8.76 9.06
CA PHE A 18 50.70 8.37 10.03
C PHE A 18 49.73 9.49 10.36
N GLY A 19 48.45 9.25 10.20
CA GLY A 19 47.37 10.06 10.70
C GLY A 19 46.08 9.27 10.54
N ALA A 20 45.61 8.65 11.64
CA ALA A 20 44.35 7.92 11.66
C ALA A 20 43.20 8.98 11.68
N THR A 21 42.75 9.36 10.51
CA THR A 21 41.47 10.09 10.36
C THR A 21 40.34 9.10 10.25
N PHE A 22 39.57 8.98 11.32
CA PHE A 22 38.33 8.22 11.38
C PHE A 22 37.30 8.97 10.51
N SER A 23 37.21 8.58 9.24
CA SER A 23 36.12 9.06 8.37
C SER A 23 34.85 8.36 8.79
N ILE A 24 34.02 9.08 9.56
CA ILE A 24 32.62 8.69 9.79
C ILE A 24 31.90 8.85 8.44
N ALA A 25 31.77 7.74 7.72
CA ALA A 25 30.88 7.68 6.58
C ALA A 25 29.45 7.80 7.11
N LEU A 26 28.87 9.01 6.96
CA LEU A 26 27.44 9.25 7.20
C LEU A 26 26.70 8.42 6.14
N MET A 27 26.28 7.20 6.50
CA MET A 27 25.32 6.47 5.68
C MET A 27 23.99 7.20 5.77
N VAL A 28 23.73 8.06 4.78
CA VAL A 28 22.38 8.57 4.55
C VAL A 28 21.55 7.38 4.09
N SER A 29 20.87 6.74 5.04
CA SER A 29 19.81 5.78 4.73
C SER A 29 18.73 6.55 3.99
N CYS A 30 18.68 6.41 2.67
CA CYS A 30 17.54 6.84 1.87
C CYS A 30 16.39 5.90 2.25
N VAL A 31 15.62 6.28 3.27
CA VAL A 31 14.33 5.66 3.55
C VAL A 31 13.42 6.13 2.41
N PRO A 32 12.89 5.26 1.56
CA PRO A 32 11.87 5.69 0.61
C PRO A 32 10.73 6.31 1.44
N ALA A 33 10.37 7.55 1.15
CA ALA A 33 9.14 8.13 1.65
C ALA A 33 8.02 7.28 1.05
N LEU A 34 7.42 6.43 1.87
CA LEU A 34 6.22 5.68 1.49
C LEU A 34 5.11 6.72 1.38
N ALA A 35 4.64 6.95 0.17
CA ALA A 35 3.60 7.92 -0.08
C ALA A 35 2.29 7.44 0.57
N ALA A 36 1.72 8.28 1.43
CA ALA A 36 0.46 8.00 2.15
C ALA A 36 -0.75 7.83 1.22
N ASP A 37 -0.63 8.23 -0.05
CA ASP A 37 -1.75 8.27 -1.00
C ASP A 37 -2.00 6.95 -1.74
N GLN A 38 -1.17 5.93 -1.54
CA GLN A 38 -1.39 4.60 -2.12
C GLN A 38 -2.54 3.83 -1.46
N VAL A 39 -3.06 4.30 -0.34
CA VAL A 39 -4.13 3.65 0.41
C VAL A 39 -5.42 4.45 0.32
N ASN A 40 -6.52 3.79 -0.06
CA ASN A 40 -7.85 4.39 -0.10
C ASN A 40 -8.32 4.79 1.31
N THR A 41 -8.46 6.08 1.56
CA THR A 41 -8.96 6.65 2.81
C THR A 41 -10.40 7.14 2.73
N GLY A 42 -11.09 6.87 1.60
CA GLY A 42 -12.45 7.33 1.36
C GLY A 42 -12.51 8.80 0.91
N TYR A 43 -13.72 9.35 0.86
CA TYR A 43 -13.96 10.73 0.38
C TYR A 43 -13.45 11.82 1.35
N PHE A 44 -13.29 11.51 2.62
CA PHE A 44 -12.97 12.48 3.66
C PHE A 44 -11.53 12.30 4.18
N GLY A 45 -10.82 11.32 3.67
CA GLY A 45 -9.44 11.02 4.09
C GLY A 45 -9.33 10.43 5.50
N GLY A 46 -8.11 10.26 5.92
CA GLY A 46 -7.72 10.05 7.32
C GLY A 46 -7.54 8.59 7.75
N VAL A 47 -8.35 7.62 7.32
CA VAL A 47 -8.25 6.21 7.77
C VAL A 47 -8.43 5.25 6.60
N ALA A 48 -7.57 4.23 6.53
CA ALA A 48 -7.62 3.20 5.50
C ALA A 48 -9.00 2.54 5.40
N ILE A 49 -9.45 2.31 4.15
CA ILE A 49 -10.71 1.64 3.81
C ILE A 49 -11.90 2.11 4.67
N MET A 50 -11.98 3.43 4.87
CA MET A 50 -13.04 4.08 5.66
C MET A 50 -13.13 3.54 7.10
N GLY A 51 -12.03 3.07 7.68
CA GLY A 51 -11.97 2.56 9.06
C GLY A 51 -12.57 1.17 9.26
N TYR A 52 -12.72 0.37 8.20
CA TYR A 52 -13.06 -1.04 8.33
C TYR A 52 -11.81 -1.88 8.61
N ASP A 53 -11.99 -2.96 9.35
CA ASP A 53 -10.94 -3.87 9.78
C ASP A 53 -10.58 -4.85 8.66
N PRO A 54 -9.37 -4.77 8.07
CA PRO A 54 -8.99 -5.66 6.98
C PRO A 54 -8.85 -7.13 7.41
N VAL A 55 -8.54 -7.39 8.68
CA VAL A 55 -8.38 -8.76 9.22
C VAL A 55 -9.72 -9.45 9.36
N ALA A 56 -10.79 -8.71 9.68
CA ALA A 56 -12.12 -9.25 9.87
C ALA A 56 -12.68 -9.97 8.61
N TYR A 57 -12.31 -9.52 7.43
CA TYR A 57 -12.71 -10.22 6.19
C TYR A 57 -12.19 -11.65 6.13
N PHE A 58 -10.99 -11.89 6.66
CA PHE A 58 -10.36 -13.21 6.67
C PHE A 58 -10.78 -14.08 7.86
N THR A 59 -10.94 -13.48 9.03
CA THR A 59 -11.18 -14.22 10.28
C THR A 59 -12.66 -14.38 10.60
N GLU A 60 -13.48 -13.38 10.27
CA GLU A 60 -14.90 -13.32 10.60
C GLU A 60 -15.80 -13.50 9.36
N GLY A 61 -15.23 -13.45 8.14
CA GLY A 61 -15.96 -13.59 6.88
C GLY A 61 -16.98 -12.46 6.63
N ARG A 62 -16.77 -11.28 7.19
CA ARG A 62 -17.66 -10.12 7.06
C ARG A 62 -16.93 -8.80 7.21
N ALA A 63 -17.50 -7.74 6.67
CA ALA A 63 -17.07 -6.38 6.94
C ALA A 63 -17.36 -6.01 8.41
N MET A 64 -16.36 -5.44 9.08
CA MET A 64 -16.49 -4.95 10.45
C MET A 64 -15.82 -3.59 10.59
N LYS A 65 -16.49 -2.66 11.28
CA LYS A 65 -15.84 -1.41 11.67
C LYS A 65 -14.73 -1.69 12.69
N GLY A 66 -13.58 -1.09 12.47
CA GLY A 66 -12.54 -0.97 13.47
C GLY A 66 -12.80 0.19 14.43
N SER A 67 -11.94 0.29 15.42
CA SER A 67 -11.93 1.37 16.43
C SER A 67 -10.56 2.05 16.42
N GLU A 68 -10.54 3.36 16.66
CA GLU A 68 -9.31 4.13 16.86
C GLU A 68 -8.49 3.60 18.04
N GLU A 69 -9.14 2.99 19.05
CA GLU A 69 -8.48 2.34 20.19
C GLU A 69 -7.51 1.24 19.73
N PHE A 70 -7.84 0.54 18.64
CA PHE A 70 -7.01 -0.51 18.06
C PHE A 70 -6.50 -0.06 16.70
N SER A 71 -5.69 1.00 16.66
CA SER A 71 -5.11 1.51 15.43
C SER A 71 -3.65 1.09 15.23
N TYR A 72 -3.18 1.14 13.97
CA TYR A 72 -1.80 0.96 13.59
C TYR A 72 -1.51 1.72 12.30
N ASP A 73 -0.41 2.48 12.26
CA ASP A 73 0.02 3.21 11.07
C ASP A 73 0.83 2.30 10.14
N TRP A 74 0.35 2.14 8.92
CA TRP A 74 1.04 1.37 7.88
C TRP A 74 0.91 2.05 6.52
N LEU A 75 2.02 2.16 5.79
CA LEU A 75 2.12 2.94 4.55
C LEU A 75 1.66 4.40 4.72
N GLY A 76 2.03 5.03 5.86
CA GLY A 76 1.68 6.41 6.15
C GLY A 76 0.20 6.68 6.43
N THR A 77 -0.61 5.64 6.58
CA THR A 77 -2.07 5.73 6.79
C THR A 77 -2.45 4.97 8.05
N PRO A 78 -3.32 5.51 8.93
CA PRO A 78 -3.87 4.79 10.06
C PRO A 78 -4.86 3.72 9.61
N TRP A 79 -4.73 2.52 10.16
CA TRP A 79 -5.64 1.39 9.99
C TRP A 79 -6.35 1.12 11.30
N HIS A 80 -7.65 0.87 11.26
CA HIS A 80 -8.45 0.56 12.44
C HIS A 80 -8.84 -0.91 12.47
N PHE A 81 -8.83 -1.50 13.66
CA PHE A 81 -9.15 -2.91 13.89
C PHE A 81 -10.28 -3.06 14.90
N ALA A 82 -11.02 -4.16 14.80
CA ALA A 82 -12.12 -4.45 15.72
C ALA A 82 -11.62 -4.96 17.09
N SER A 83 -10.34 -5.34 17.19
CA SER A 83 -9.73 -5.84 18.44
C SER A 83 -8.21 -5.70 18.41
N SER A 84 -7.60 -5.76 19.60
CA SER A 84 -6.13 -5.84 19.73
C SER A 84 -5.56 -7.07 19.00
N LYS A 85 -6.26 -8.20 19.03
CA LYS A 85 -5.86 -9.42 18.33
C LYS A 85 -5.77 -9.21 16.81
N HIS A 86 -6.76 -8.55 16.20
CA HIS A 86 -6.73 -8.26 14.78
C HIS A 86 -5.59 -7.29 14.42
N ARG A 87 -5.37 -6.27 15.23
CA ARG A 87 -4.22 -5.38 15.07
C ARG A 87 -2.89 -6.13 15.10
N GLU A 88 -2.70 -7.04 16.06
CA GLU A 88 -1.48 -7.85 16.16
C GLU A 88 -1.28 -8.78 14.95
N LEU A 89 -2.36 -9.39 14.45
CA LEU A 89 -2.31 -10.19 13.21
C LEU A 89 -1.90 -9.35 12.00
N PHE A 90 -2.43 -8.14 11.89
CA PHE A 90 -2.06 -7.22 10.81
C PHE A 90 -0.59 -6.79 10.92
N ILE A 91 -0.12 -6.42 12.12
CA ILE A 91 1.28 -6.03 12.36
C ILE A 91 2.24 -7.15 11.97
N ALA A 92 1.88 -8.40 12.26
CA ALA A 92 2.72 -9.56 11.92
C ALA A 92 2.80 -9.82 10.41
N GLU A 93 1.70 -9.65 9.66
CA GLU A 93 1.61 -9.98 8.24
C GLU A 93 0.75 -8.93 7.47
N PRO A 94 1.16 -7.65 7.40
CA PRO A 94 0.31 -6.60 6.83
C PRO A 94 -0.06 -6.86 5.36
N THR A 95 0.87 -7.34 4.56
CA THR A 95 0.64 -7.64 3.13
C THR A 95 -0.35 -8.78 2.89
N LYS A 96 -0.57 -9.64 3.88
CA LYS A 96 -1.56 -10.73 3.82
C LYS A 96 -2.97 -10.20 3.98
N TYR A 97 -3.17 -9.25 4.89
CA TYR A 97 -4.48 -8.75 5.28
C TYR A 97 -4.90 -7.47 4.54
N ALA A 98 -3.94 -6.68 4.09
CA ALA A 98 -4.23 -5.48 3.33
C ALA A 98 -4.94 -5.83 2.01
N PRO A 99 -5.95 -5.03 1.60
CA PRO A 99 -6.61 -5.24 0.33
C PRO A 99 -5.67 -4.94 -0.83
N GLN A 100 -5.90 -5.62 -1.95
CA GLN A 100 -5.19 -5.35 -3.18
C GLN A 100 -5.54 -3.96 -3.72
N TYR A 101 -4.67 -3.41 -4.54
CA TYR A 101 -4.84 -2.10 -5.18
C TYR A 101 -5.12 -0.97 -4.19
N GLY A 102 -4.36 -0.96 -3.08
CA GLY A 102 -4.51 0.05 -2.02
C GLY A 102 -5.90 0.11 -1.37
N GLY A 103 -6.77 -0.87 -1.62
CA GLY A 103 -8.16 -0.85 -1.16
C GLY A 103 -9.10 0.01 -2.01
N TYR A 104 -8.69 0.40 -3.21
CA TYR A 104 -9.56 1.00 -4.22
C TYR A 104 -10.44 -0.04 -4.92
N CYS A 105 -11.45 0.42 -5.64
CA CYS A 105 -12.33 -0.46 -6.40
C CYS A 105 -11.58 -1.23 -7.47
N THR A 106 -11.48 -2.56 -7.32
CA THR A 106 -10.81 -3.46 -8.28
C THR A 106 -11.35 -3.29 -9.70
N GLY A 107 -12.66 -3.06 -9.85
CA GLY A 107 -13.29 -2.87 -11.16
C GLY A 107 -12.84 -1.61 -11.86
N GLU A 108 -12.72 -0.51 -11.16
CA GLU A 108 -12.27 0.75 -11.74
C GLU A 108 -10.81 0.66 -12.19
N VAL A 109 -9.96 0.06 -11.35
CA VAL A 109 -8.58 -0.23 -11.73
C VAL A 109 -8.52 -1.10 -12.99
N ALA A 110 -9.35 -2.15 -13.07
CA ALA A 110 -9.35 -3.08 -14.20
C ALA A 110 -9.86 -2.46 -15.51
N PHE A 111 -10.90 -1.64 -15.46
CA PHE A 111 -11.55 -1.13 -16.67
C PHE A 111 -10.99 0.20 -17.15
N ASN A 112 -10.71 1.10 -16.23
CA ASN A 112 -10.39 2.49 -16.54
C ASN A 112 -8.95 2.88 -16.16
N GLY A 113 -8.22 2.01 -15.40
CA GLY A 113 -6.91 2.37 -14.87
C GLY A 113 -6.99 3.60 -13.96
N ALA A 114 -8.02 3.67 -13.12
CA ALA A 114 -8.30 4.79 -12.25
C ALA A 114 -8.74 4.30 -10.86
N THR A 115 -8.92 5.22 -9.92
CA THR A 115 -9.33 4.92 -8.55
C THR A 115 -10.69 5.53 -8.23
N ILE A 116 -11.54 4.76 -7.58
CA ILE A 116 -12.76 5.24 -6.92
C ILE A 116 -12.90 4.57 -5.55
N ASN A 117 -13.76 5.13 -4.72
CA ASN A 117 -14.09 4.57 -3.42
C ASN A 117 -14.84 3.24 -3.52
N ILE A 118 -15.01 2.60 -2.39
CA ILE A 118 -15.58 1.27 -2.25
C ILE A 118 -16.84 1.32 -1.38
N ASP A 119 -17.67 0.27 -1.51
CA ASP A 119 -18.57 -0.19 -0.46
C ASP A 119 -17.83 -1.30 0.33
N PRO A 120 -17.52 -1.12 1.63
CA PRO A 120 -16.83 -2.13 2.42
C PRO A 120 -17.55 -3.48 2.52
N GLU A 121 -18.86 -3.52 2.25
CA GLU A 121 -19.64 -4.75 2.15
C GLU A 121 -19.50 -5.45 0.78
N ALA A 122 -18.90 -4.78 -0.21
CA ALA A 122 -18.66 -5.31 -1.55
C ALA A 122 -17.23 -5.85 -1.66
N TRP A 123 -17.02 -7.07 -1.18
CA TRP A 123 -15.70 -7.68 -1.06
C TRP A 123 -15.65 -9.15 -1.51
N ALA A 124 -14.43 -9.61 -1.81
CA ALA A 124 -14.12 -11.01 -2.05
C ALA A 124 -12.70 -11.34 -1.56
N ILE A 125 -12.51 -12.58 -1.10
CA ILE A 125 -11.18 -13.18 -0.97
C ILE A 125 -11.03 -14.20 -2.11
N ILE A 126 -10.02 -13.98 -2.97
CA ILE A 126 -9.69 -14.84 -4.10
C ILE A 126 -8.19 -15.16 -3.98
N ASP A 127 -7.86 -16.45 -3.98
CA ASP A 127 -6.47 -16.92 -3.81
C ASP A 127 -5.76 -16.31 -2.60
N GLY A 128 -6.50 -16.14 -1.48
CA GLY A 128 -5.98 -15.61 -0.23
C GLY A 128 -5.75 -14.10 -0.22
N LYS A 129 -6.20 -13.36 -1.22
CA LYS A 129 -6.09 -11.91 -1.35
C LYS A 129 -7.46 -11.24 -1.23
N LEU A 130 -7.51 -10.11 -0.52
CA LEU A 130 -8.73 -9.31 -0.34
C LEU A 130 -8.89 -8.31 -1.49
N TYR A 131 -10.05 -8.33 -2.11
CA TYR A 131 -10.47 -7.39 -3.15
C TYR A 131 -11.71 -6.63 -2.71
N LEU A 132 -11.74 -5.34 -2.96
CA LEU A 132 -12.84 -4.44 -2.64
C LEU A 132 -13.44 -3.85 -3.93
N ALA A 133 -14.72 -3.51 -3.89
CA ALA A 133 -15.42 -2.91 -5.01
C ALA A 133 -16.39 -1.80 -4.56
N TYR A 134 -16.88 -1.01 -5.50
CA TYR A 134 -17.80 0.08 -5.23
C TYR A 134 -19.24 -0.40 -4.99
N SER A 135 -19.60 -1.62 -5.42
CA SER A 135 -20.94 -2.19 -5.21
C SER A 135 -20.95 -3.71 -5.11
N LYS A 136 -21.98 -4.24 -4.43
CA LYS A 136 -22.19 -5.70 -4.28
C LYS A 136 -22.54 -6.36 -5.62
N GLU A 137 -23.26 -5.65 -6.50
CA GLU A 137 -23.61 -6.13 -7.84
C GLU A 137 -22.35 -6.38 -8.67
N PHE A 138 -21.46 -5.39 -8.72
CA PHE A 138 -20.17 -5.55 -9.39
C PHE A 138 -19.34 -6.68 -8.77
N MET A 139 -19.30 -6.77 -7.43
CA MET A 139 -18.57 -7.83 -6.75
C MET A 139 -19.11 -9.22 -7.09
N ALA A 140 -20.41 -9.38 -7.32
CA ALA A 140 -21.00 -10.64 -7.78
C ALA A 140 -20.54 -11.01 -9.20
N GLU A 141 -20.49 -10.04 -10.12
CA GLU A 141 -19.93 -10.23 -11.46
C GLU A 141 -18.44 -10.58 -11.43
N PHE A 142 -17.66 -9.89 -10.58
CA PHE A 142 -16.25 -10.15 -10.39
C PHE A 142 -15.98 -11.58 -9.91
N LYS A 143 -16.74 -12.06 -8.93
CA LYS A 143 -16.66 -13.44 -8.43
C LYS A 143 -16.97 -14.51 -9.51
N ALA A 144 -17.79 -14.16 -10.49
CA ALA A 144 -18.14 -15.09 -11.59
C ALA A 144 -17.01 -15.24 -12.62
N ARG A 145 -16.17 -14.22 -12.82
CA ARG A 145 -15.08 -14.18 -13.81
C ARG A 145 -13.85 -13.43 -13.29
N PRO A 146 -13.22 -13.90 -12.21
CA PRO A 146 -12.15 -13.14 -11.57
C PRO A 146 -10.89 -13.03 -12.43
N SER A 147 -10.49 -14.06 -13.16
CA SER A 147 -9.22 -14.10 -13.90
C SER A 147 -9.08 -12.98 -14.93
N ASP A 148 -10.13 -12.69 -15.70
CA ASP A 148 -10.08 -11.66 -16.75
C ASP A 148 -9.94 -10.25 -16.19
N LEU A 149 -10.64 -9.99 -15.07
CA LEU A 149 -10.60 -8.70 -14.39
C LEU A 149 -9.29 -8.51 -13.63
N LEU A 150 -8.81 -9.55 -12.97
CA LEU A 150 -7.52 -9.50 -12.28
C LEU A 150 -6.37 -9.25 -13.24
N ALA A 151 -6.34 -9.93 -14.40
CA ALA A 151 -5.29 -9.70 -15.40
C ALA A 151 -5.24 -8.24 -15.88
N LYS A 152 -6.40 -7.59 -16.05
CA LYS A 152 -6.49 -6.17 -16.42
C LYS A 152 -6.06 -5.27 -15.27
N ALA A 153 -6.53 -5.52 -14.06
CA ALA A 153 -6.16 -4.73 -12.89
C ALA A 153 -4.65 -4.79 -12.62
N GLU A 154 -4.05 -5.97 -12.69
CA GLU A 154 -2.60 -6.16 -12.57
C GLU A 154 -1.81 -5.39 -13.65
N ALA A 155 -2.31 -5.37 -14.88
CA ALA A 155 -1.68 -4.63 -15.98
C ALA A 155 -1.78 -3.09 -15.79
N ASN A 156 -2.86 -2.60 -15.22
CA ASN A 156 -3.11 -1.17 -15.05
C ASN A 156 -2.51 -0.61 -13.75
N TRP A 157 -2.42 -1.42 -12.70
CA TRP A 157 -2.05 -0.97 -11.34
C TRP A 157 -0.75 -0.18 -11.27
N PRO A 158 0.37 -0.57 -11.94
CA PRO A 158 1.62 0.19 -11.86
C PRO A 158 1.50 1.65 -12.33
N ALA A 159 0.65 1.91 -13.33
CA ALA A 159 0.40 3.27 -13.80
C ALA A 159 -0.47 4.06 -12.82
N VAL A 160 -1.49 3.41 -12.23
CA VAL A 160 -2.35 4.00 -11.20
C VAL A 160 -1.54 4.34 -9.95
N GLU A 161 -0.71 3.43 -9.48
CA GLU A 161 0.17 3.64 -8.32
C GLU A 161 1.12 4.82 -8.53
N THR A 162 1.74 4.91 -9.71
CA THR A 162 2.59 6.05 -10.08
C THR A 162 1.81 7.37 -10.09
N GLN A 163 0.57 7.37 -10.55
CA GLN A 163 -0.28 8.56 -10.55
C GLN A 163 -0.62 9.01 -9.11
N LEU A 164 -0.99 8.07 -8.24
CA LEU A 164 -1.25 8.35 -6.82
C LEU A 164 -0.03 8.96 -6.12
N GLU A 165 1.18 8.44 -6.41
CA GLU A 165 2.42 9.00 -5.88
C GLU A 165 2.65 10.46 -6.33
N GLN A 166 2.30 10.78 -7.57
CA GLN A 166 2.48 12.13 -8.12
C GLN A 166 1.46 13.11 -7.55
N ASP A 167 0.21 12.69 -7.38
CA ASP A 167 -0.88 13.53 -6.87
C ASP A 167 -0.70 13.86 -5.39
N GLY A 168 -0.10 12.98 -4.59
CA GLY A 168 0.20 13.19 -3.17
C GLY A 168 1.34 14.18 -2.89
N PHE A 169 2.05 14.64 -3.91
CA PHE A 169 3.10 15.67 -3.78
C PHE A 169 2.60 17.10 -4.07
N GLN A 170 1.31 17.33 -4.27
CA GLN A 170 0.71 18.67 -4.45
C GLN A 170 0.03 19.15 -3.17
#